data_0a0c709e45487371fc877da0b15371bd
#
_entry.id   0a0c709e45487371fc877da0b15371bd
#
_cell.length_a   1.000
_cell.length_b   1.000
_cell.length_c   1.000
_cell.angle_alpha   90.00
_cell.angle_beta   90.00
_cell.angle_gamma   90.00
#
_symmetry.space_group_name_H-M   'P 1'
#
loop_
_entity.id
_entity.type
_entity.pdbx_description
1 polymer ?
#
loop_
_entity_poly.entity_id
_entity_poly.type
_entity_poly.pdbx_seq_one_letter_code
_entity_poly.pdbx_strand_id
1 'polypeptide(L)'
;MEMEDHIDQVLDQWKRQGLKSDLSPVGIIGRAGRIMEYVDRALEAKFEEFGISRATFDVLAALKRNGQPFRLSQRDLMRSLLRTSGSMSLRIDTLEHEGLVTREQDRDDRRSVSVTLTTKGSSLLEKIIPEHLANETSLIAVFTASEKEQLTLLLRKWLISLEANASDGALFHLGMVLLHPHTSLAKRRAVGLPDIPGFLVHAVEPGTWAEDAGFRKGDLICRIEGKTVESVAELRMMLNKSRPRIKRFSIRRGTEAIEL
;
A
#
# COMPACT_ATOMS: atom_id res chain seq x y z
N MET A 1 37.55 6.06 -10.27
CA MET A 1 37.51 5.94 -8.80
C MET A 1 36.02 5.82 -8.47
N GLU A 2 35.56 4.64 -8.09
CA GLU A 2 34.18 4.47 -7.64
C GLU A 2 33.98 5.31 -6.38
N MET A 3 32.90 6.05 -6.32
CA MET A 3 32.54 6.83 -5.13
C MET A 3 32.08 5.86 -4.05
N GLU A 4 32.80 5.82 -2.94
CA GLU A 4 32.42 5.02 -1.76
C GLU A 4 31.54 5.84 -0.82
N ASP A 5 30.50 5.23 -0.29
CA ASP A 5 29.68 5.79 0.76
C ASP A 5 29.99 5.19 2.14
N HIS A 6 29.32 5.67 3.19
CA HIS A 6 29.51 5.16 4.54
C HIS A 6 29.16 3.67 4.68
N ILE A 7 28.22 3.16 3.91
CA ILE A 7 27.84 1.75 3.97
C ILE A 7 28.92 0.86 3.38
N ASP A 8 29.67 1.33 2.35
CA ASP A 8 30.84 0.60 1.84
C ASP A 8 31.89 0.43 2.93
N GLN A 9 32.15 1.46 3.73
CA GLN A 9 33.06 1.36 4.88
C GLN A 9 32.60 0.32 5.92
N VAL A 10 31.31 0.28 6.22
CA VAL A 10 30.72 -0.73 7.12
C VAL A 10 30.90 -2.15 6.56
N LEU A 11 30.62 -2.33 5.27
CA LEU A 11 30.79 -3.63 4.59
C LEU A 11 32.25 -4.10 4.64
N ASP A 12 33.19 -3.19 4.43
CA ASP A 12 34.62 -3.52 4.48
C ASP A 12 35.12 -3.79 5.91
N GLN A 13 34.55 -3.16 6.93
CA GLN A 13 34.82 -3.51 8.31
C GLN A 13 34.43 -4.96 8.60
N TRP A 14 33.25 -5.40 8.18
CA TRP A 14 32.78 -6.77 8.34
C TRP A 14 33.67 -7.78 7.59
N LYS A 15 34.05 -7.48 6.35
CA LYS A 15 34.99 -8.33 5.59
C LYS A 15 36.33 -8.49 6.30
N ARG A 16 36.89 -7.38 6.84
CA ARG A 16 38.15 -7.40 7.61
C ARG A 16 38.04 -8.22 8.88
N GLN A 17 36.85 -8.34 9.51
CA GLN A 17 36.59 -9.22 10.64
C GLN A 17 36.39 -10.69 10.24
N GLY A 18 36.58 -11.03 8.98
CA GLY A 18 36.51 -12.41 8.47
C GLY A 18 35.08 -12.92 8.26
N LEU A 19 34.07 -12.06 8.23
CA LEU A 19 32.71 -12.47 7.91
C LEU A 19 32.63 -12.93 6.46
N LYS A 20 32.32 -14.21 6.25
CA LYS A 20 32.22 -14.86 4.92
C LYS A 20 30.81 -14.88 4.33
N SER A 21 29.82 -14.39 5.06
CA SER A 21 28.44 -14.35 4.62
C SER A 21 28.24 -13.31 3.52
N ASP A 22 27.20 -13.51 2.68
CA ASP A 22 26.76 -12.49 1.72
C ASP A 22 26.31 -11.22 2.47
N LEU A 23 26.98 -10.11 2.18
CA LEU A 23 26.74 -8.80 2.77
C LEU A 23 25.83 -7.90 1.89
N SER A 24 25.39 -8.38 0.73
CA SER A 24 24.52 -7.60 -0.16
C SER A 24 23.22 -7.10 0.52
N PRO A 25 22.56 -7.88 1.42
CA PRO A 25 21.40 -7.38 2.17
C PRO A 25 21.74 -6.18 3.07
N VAL A 26 22.91 -6.20 3.72
CA VAL A 26 23.36 -5.08 4.57
C VAL A 26 23.57 -3.83 3.71
N GLY A 27 24.18 -4.00 2.53
CA GLY A 27 24.38 -2.93 1.57
C GLY A 27 23.08 -2.27 1.11
N ILE A 28 22.06 -3.07 0.80
CA ILE A 28 20.76 -2.58 0.32
C ILE A 28 19.99 -1.93 1.47
N ILE A 29 19.79 -2.64 2.57
CA ILE A 29 18.95 -2.17 3.69
C ILE A 29 19.60 -0.97 4.39
N GLY A 30 20.92 -0.99 4.56
CA GLY A 30 21.64 0.12 5.16
C GLY A 30 21.52 1.41 4.34
N ARG A 31 21.66 1.33 3.01
CA ARG A 31 21.45 2.49 2.12
C ARG A 31 20.00 2.97 2.14
N ALA A 32 19.05 2.06 2.05
CA ALA A 32 17.63 2.42 2.12
C ALA A 32 17.29 3.15 3.43
N GLY A 33 17.77 2.66 4.59
CA GLY A 33 17.59 3.32 5.88
C GLY A 33 18.19 4.72 5.92
N ARG A 34 19.45 4.87 5.48
CA ARG A 34 20.13 6.18 5.44
C ARG A 34 19.44 7.17 4.50
N ILE A 35 19.03 6.71 3.31
CA ILE A 35 18.30 7.54 2.35
C ILE A 35 17.01 8.04 2.99
N MET A 36 16.25 7.17 3.65
CA MET A 36 14.98 7.57 4.28
C MET A 36 15.16 8.59 5.40
N GLU A 37 16.26 8.55 6.18
CA GLU A 37 16.56 9.58 7.16
C GLU A 37 16.75 10.99 6.53
N TYR A 38 17.38 11.08 5.37
CA TYR A 38 17.53 12.34 4.65
C TYR A 38 16.23 12.79 4.00
N VAL A 39 15.50 11.87 3.38
CA VAL A 39 14.20 12.14 2.75
C VAL A 39 13.20 12.63 3.78
N ASP A 40 13.06 11.93 4.90
CA ASP A 40 12.10 12.30 5.95
C ASP A 40 12.38 13.69 6.52
N ARG A 41 13.65 14.03 6.79
CA ARG A 41 14.04 15.38 7.24
C ARG A 41 13.72 16.45 6.21
N ALA A 42 14.02 16.20 4.92
CA ALA A 42 13.76 17.17 3.86
C ALA A 42 12.25 17.40 3.63
N LEU A 43 11.46 16.33 3.75
CA LEU A 43 9.99 16.43 3.64
C LEU A 43 9.38 17.15 4.84
N GLU A 44 9.81 16.83 6.08
CA GLU A 44 9.29 17.49 7.27
C GLU A 44 9.62 19.00 7.26
N ALA A 45 10.88 19.36 6.96
CA ALA A 45 11.28 20.76 6.83
C ALA A 45 10.42 21.53 5.80
N LYS A 46 10.06 20.89 4.69
CA LYS A 46 9.20 21.54 3.68
C LYS A 46 7.77 21.74 4.19
N PHE A 47 7.21 20.81 4.94
CA PHE A 47 5.86 20.99 5.53
C PHE A 47 5.83 22.00 6.66
N GLU A 48 6.91 22.11 7.44
CA GLU A 48 7.07 23.13 8.49
C GLU A 48 7.00 24.56 7.94
N GLU A 49 7.48 24.81 6.71
CA GLU A 49 7.35 26.11 6.03
C GLU A 49 5.88 26.54 5.87
N PHE A 50 4.96 25.59 5.82
CA PHE A 50 3.51 25.81 5.74
C PHE A 50 2.80 25.69 7.09
N GLY A 51 3.54 25.52 8.18
CA GLY A 51 3.00 25.39 9.53
C GLY A 51 2.28 24.06 9.79
N ILE A 52 2.56 23.02 9.02
CA ILE A 52 1.95 21.68 9.21
C ILE A 52 3.02 20.61 9.29
N SER A 53 2.66 19.45 9.86
CA SER A 53 3.48 18.24 9.78
C SER A 53 3.19 17.43 8.51
N ARG A 54 4.15 16.59 8.09
CA ARG A 54 3.92 15.59 7.04
C ARG A 54 2.66 14.78 7.29
N ALA A 55 2.46 14.40 8.52
CA ALA A 55 1.33 13.60 8.91
C ALA A 55 -0.03 14.31 8.76
N THR A 56 -0.06 15.64 8.93
CA THR A 56 -1.21 16.49 8.61
C THR A 56 -1.45 16.53 7.10
N PHE A 57 -0.39 16.76 6.32
CA PHE A 57 -0.46 16.73 4.86
C PHE A 57 -1.04 15.41 4.34
N ASP A 58 -0.57 14.27 4.86
CA ASP A 58 -1.02 12.94 4.44
C ASP A 58 -2.54 12.77 4.57
N VAL A 59 -3.15 13.25 5.67
CA VAL A 59 -4.61 13.21 5.88
C VAL A 59 -5.34 14.07 4.86
N LEU A 60 -4.92 15.34 4.72
CA LEU A 60 -5.54 16.27 3.78
C LEU A 60 -5.42 15.76 2.33
N ALA A 61 -4.25 15.27 1.95
CA ALA A 61 -3.98 14.72 0.63
C ALA A 61 -4.80 13.44 0.37
N ALA A 62 -5.00 12.57 1.37
CA ALA A 62 -5.85 11.39 1.23
C ALA A 62 -7.30 11.77 0.95
N LEU A 63 -7.84 12.78 1.64
CA LEU A 63 -9.18 13.30 1.39
C LEU A 63 -9.29 13.88 -0.02
N LYS A 64 -8.32 14.69 -0.46
CA LYS A 64 -8.31 15.31 -1.80
C LYS A 64 -8.25 14.24 -2.90
N ARG A 65 -7.38 13.24 -2.77
CA ARG A 65 -7.23 12.13 -3.75
C ARG A 65 -8.46 11.24 -3.87
N ASN A 66 -9.32 11.20 -2.84
CA ASN A 66 -10.56 10.43 -2.90
C ASN A 66 -11.58 11.01 -3.90
N GLY A 67 -11.36 12.22 -4.40
CA GLY A 67 -12.29 12.90 -5.29
C GLY A 67 -13.46 13.54 -4.53
N GLN A 68 -14.26 14.32 -5.27
CA GLN A 68 -15.45 14.97 -4.66
C GLN A 68 -16.42 13.93 -4.10
N PRO A 69 -17.01 14.18 -2.92
CA PRO A 69 -16.99 15.40 -2.10
C PRO A 69 -15.79 15.53 -1.14
N PHE A 70 -14.62 14.89 -1.42
CA PHE A 70 -13.41 14.91 -0.59
C PHE A 70 -13.63 14.40 0.84
N ARG A 71 -14.40 13.33 0.95
CA ARG A 71 -14.89 12.75 2.21
C ARG A 71 -14.46 11.29 2.32
N LEU A 72 -13.97 10.91 3.49
CA LEU A 72 -13.64 9.54 3.85
C LEU A 72 -14.15 9.24 5.25
N SER A 73 -14.50 7.99 5.53
CA SER A 73 -14.67 7.54 6.90
C SER A 73 -13.33 7.55 7.62
N GLN A 74 -13.34 7.77 8.94
CA GLN A 74 -12.11 7.69 9.75
C GLN A 74 -11.43 6.32 9.59
N ARG A 75 -12.20 5.25 9.42
CA ARG A 75 -11.70 3.90 9.15
C ARG A 75 -10.95 3.82 7.81
N ASP A 76 -11.49 4.45 6.75
CA ASP A 76 -10.85 4.42 5.44
C ASP A 76 -9.60 5.32 5.40
N LEU A 77 -9.60 6.43 6.14
CA LEU A 77 -8.39 7.24 6.36
C LEU A 77 -7.29 6.42 7.05
N MET A 78 -7.62 5.69 8.13
CA MET A 78 -6.64 4.83 8.80
C MET A 78 -6.06 3.77 7.86
N ARG A 79 -6.91 3.15 7.04
CA ARG A 79 -6.47 2.16 6.05
C ARG A 79 -5.58 2.77 4.98
N SER A 80 -5.95 3.94 4.44
CA SER A 80 -5.20 4.60 3.37
C SER A 80 -3.83 5.09 3.82
N LEU A 81 -3.67 5.39 5.12
CA LEU A 81 -2.45 5.94 5.70
C LEU A 81 -1.65 4.92 6.53
N LEU A 82 -2.10 3.65 6.59
CA LEU A 82 -1.48 2.58 7.37
C LEU A 82 -1.20 2.98 8.83
N ARG A 83 -2.15 3.67 9.48
CA ARG A 83 -2.02 4.23 10.84
C ARG A 83 -2.99 3.59 11.83
N THR A 84 -2.65 3.69 13.13
CA THR A 84 -3.48 3.21 14.23
C THR A 84 -4.59 4.20 14.59
N SER A 85 -5.67 3.74 15.22
CA SER A 85 -6.86 4.53 15.55
C SER A 85 -6.58 5.70 16.49
N GLY A 86 -5.79 5.51 17.55
CA GLY A 86 -5.53 6.56 18.56
C GLY A 86 -4.84 7.79 18.00
N SER A 87 -3.78 7.61 17.22
CA SER A 87 -3.04 8.71 16.58
C SER A 87 -3.87 9.44 15.52
N MET A 88 -4.80 8.74 14.86
CA MET A 88 -5.65 9.32 13.84
C MET A 88 -6.73 10.24 14.45
N SER A 89 -7.37 9.83 15.54
CA SER A 89 -8.39 10.65 16.19
C SER A 89 -7.82 11.99 16.66
N LEU A 90 -6.71 11.97 17.38
CA LEU A 90 -6.06 13.21 17.85
C LEU A 90 -5.67 14.13 16.69
N ARG A 91 -5.21 13.57 15.58
CA ARG A 91 -4.86 14.35 14.39
C ARG A 91 -6.07 14.97 13.72
N ILE A 92 -7.16 14.23 13.58
CA ILE A 92 -8.41 14.77 13.05
C ILE A 92 -8.97 15.86 13.97
N ASP A 93 -8.84 15.71 15.31
CA ASP A 93 -9.23 16.75 16.28
C ASP A 93 -8.47 18.06 16.03
N THR A 94 -7.15 17.98 15.84
CA THR A 94 -6.32 19.13 15.51
C THR A 94 -6.72 19.78 14.19
N LEU A 95 -6.91 18.98 13.14
CA LEU A 95 -7.28 19.48 11.81
C LEU A 95 -8.68 20.13 11.80
N GLU A 96 -9.60 19.64 12.60
CA GLU A 96 -10.93 20.23 12.76
C GLU A 96 -10.85 21.54 13.54
N HIS A 97 -10.06 21.60 14.61
CA HIS A 97 -9.82 22.83 15.37
C HIS A 97 -9.19 23.92 14.49
N GLU A 98 -8.27 23.54 13.60
CA GLU A 98 -7.67 24.43 12.61
C GLU A 98 -8.61 24.79 11.45
N GLY A 99 -9.79 24.16 11.38
CA GLY A 99 -10.79 24.38 10.34
C GLY A 99 -10.38 23.85 8.96
N LEU A 100 -9.45 22.91 8.91
CA LEU A 100 -8.97 22.28 7.67
C LEU A 100 -9.85 21.09 7.22
N VAL A 101 -10.53 20.47 8.17
CA VAL A 101 -11.54 19.44 7.94
C VAL A 101 -12.77 19.68 8.78
N THR A 102 -13.87 19.01 8.43
CA THR A 102 -15.08 18.87 9.26
C THR A 102 -15.33 17.41 9.53
N ARG A 103 -15.96 17.14 10.70
CA ARG A 103 -16.43 15.81 11.06
C ARG A 103 -17.96 15.77 11.11
N GLU A 104 -18.49 14.69 10.59
CA GLU A 104 -19.91 14.40 10.70
C GLU A 104 -20.09 12.95 11.10
N GLN A 105 -20.99 12.73 12.05
CA GLN A 105 -21.43 11.38 12.40
C GLN A 105 -22.30 10.84 11.26
N ASP A 106 -22.05 9.59 10.86
CA ASP A 106 -22.85 8.96 9.82
C ASP A 106 -24.30 8.80 10.32
N ARG A 107 -25.27 9.13 9.46
CA ARG A 107 -26.70 9.08 9.82
C ARG A 107 -27.21 7.65 9.96
N ASP A 108 -26.63 6.74 9.19
CA ASP A 108 -27.04 5.33 9.11
C ASP A 108 -26.24 4.44 10.07
N ASP A 109 -24.99 4.80 10.36
CA ASP A 109 -24.12 4.12 11.34
C ASP A 109 -23.52 5.13 12.33
N ARG A 110 -24.15 5.32 13.46
CA ARG A 110 -23.69 6.23 14.53
C ARG A 110 -22.30 5.92 15.09
N ARG A 111 -21.71 4.78 14.74
CA ARG A 111 -20.34 4.40 15.09
C ARG A 111 -19.33 4.85 14.05
N SER A 112 -19.79 5.32 12.91
CA SER A 112 -18.96 5.79 11.81
C SER A 112 -18.88 7.30 11.82
N VAL A 113 -17.66 7.82 11.79
CA VAL A 113 -17.37 9.25 11.65
C VAL A 113 -16.77 9.48 10.28
N SER A 114 -17.35 10.39 9.53
CA SER A 114 -16.85 10.86 8.25
C SER A 114 -16.07 12.16 8.42
N VAL A 115 -14.97 12.28 7.71
CA VAL A 115 -14.10 13.46 7.67
C VAL A 115 -14.14 14.03 6.27
N THR A 116 -14.40 15.32 6.17
CA THR A 116 -14.52 16.05 4.88
C THR A 116 -13.54 17.19 4.86
N LEU A 117 -12.82 17.34 3.75
CA LEU A 117 -11.89 18.45 3.53
C LEU A 117 -12.67 19.76 3.34
N THR A 118 -12.30 20.81 4.06
CA THR A 118 -12.89 22.14 3.90
C THR A 118 -12.30 22.90 2.72
N THR A 119 -12.92 24.01 2.33
CA THR A 119 -12.35 24.94 1.35
C THR A 119 -10.98 25.46 1.82
N LYS A 120 -10.83 25.77 3.13
CA LYS A 120 -9.55 26.20 3.72
C LYS A 120 -8.48 25.11 3.58
N GLY A 121 -8.83 23.83 3.89
CA GLY A 121 -7.92 22.71 3.74
C GLY A 121 -7.54 22.46 2.27
N SER A 122 -8.51 22.58 1.34
CA SER A 122 -8.24 22.47 -0.11
C SER A 122 -7.30 23.58 -0.59
N SER A 123 -7.54 24.85 -0.22
CA SER A 123 -6.68 25.96 -0.60
C SER A 123 -5.26 25.87 -0.02
N LEU A 124 -5.11 25.31 1.18
CA LEU A 124 -3.80 25.01 1.76
C LEU A 124 -3.07 23.97 0.92
N LEU A 125 -3.73 22.85 0.57
CA LEU A 125 -3.14 21.82 -0.27
C LEU A 125 -2.72 22.32 -1.66
N GLU A 126 -3.51 23.20 -2.26
CA GLU A 126 -3.21 23.80 -3.58
C GLU A 126 -1.90 24.60 -3.56
N LYS A 127 -1.53 25.15 -2.42
CA LYS A 127 -0.23 25.83 -2.23
C LYS A 127 0.91 24.84 -1.95
N ILE A 128 0.64 23.82 -1.15
CA ILE A 128 1.67 22.86 -0.71
C ILE A 128 2.07 21.89 -1.80
N ILE A 129 1.11 21.36 -2.57
CA ILE A 129 1.37 20.27 -3.54
C ILE A 129 2.47 20.63 -4.54
N PRO A 130 2.48 21.81 -5.20
CA PRO A 130 3.56 22.15 -6.13
C PRO A 130 4.93 22.18 -5.47
N GLU A 131 5.03 22.77 -4.29
CA GLU A 131 6.28 22.89 -3.52
C GLU A 131 6.78 21.53 -3.02
N HIS A 132 5.87 20.70 -2.54
CA HIS A 132 6.16 19.32 -2.14
C HIS A 132 6.70 18.50 -3.31
N LEU A 133 6.05 18.55 -4.48
CA LEU A 133 6.51 17.85 -5.67
C LEU A 133 7.85 18.36 -6.19
N ALA A 134 8.10 19.67 -6.11
CA ALA A 134 9.39 20.26 -6.45
C ALA A 134 10.49 19.76 -5.50
N ASN A 135 10.21 19.71 -4.19
CA ASN A 135 11.12 19.17 -3.19
C ASN A 135 11.43 17.67 -3.45
N GLU A 136 10.42 16.83 -3.67
CA GLU A 136 10.62 15.42 -4.01
C GLU A 136 11.43 15.26 -5.30
N THR A 137 11.15 16.09 -6.33
CA THR A 137 11.92 16.08 -7.58
C THR A 137 13.39 16.40 -7.34
N SER A 138 13.70 17.35 -6.46
CA SER A 138 15.07 17.72 -6.12
C SER A 138 15.83 16.57 -5.43
N LEU A 139 15.16 15.82 -4.55
CA LEU A 139 15.75 14.70 -3.82
C LEU A 139 16.18 13.54 -4.73
N ILE A 140 15.56 13.39 -5.89
CA ILE A 140 15.88 12.37 -6.88
C ILE A 140 16.48 12.93 -8.16
N ALA A 141 16.98 14.17 -8.15
CA ALA A 141 17.53 14.84 -9.33
C ALA A 141 18.82 14.20 -9.84
N VAL A 142 19.52 13.44 -9.01
CA VAL A 142 20.73 12.68 -9.36
C VAL A 142 20.46 11.61 -10.43
N PHE A 143 19.21 11.12 -10.54
CA PHE A 143 18.86 10.04 -11.45
C PHE A 143 18.40 10.55 -12.81
N THR A 144 18.85 9.89 -13.88
CA THR A 144 18.27 10.03 -15.22
C THR A 144 16.85 9.47 -15.28
N ALA A 145 16.12 9.77 -16.35
CA ALA A 145 14.75 9.24 -16.53
C ALA A 145 14.70 7.69 -16.50
N SER A 146 15.67 7.04 -17.18
CA SER A 146 15.76 5.58 -17.21
C SER A 146 16.07 4.98 -15.83
N GLU A 147 16.96 5.60 -15.05
CA GLU A 147 17.28 5.15 -13.69
C GLU A 147 16.11 5.31 -12.73
N LYS A 148 15.32 6.41 -12.85
CA LYS A 148 14.08 6.61 -12.09
C LYS A 148 13.04 5.51 -12.37
N GLU A 149 12.91 5.11 -13.63
CA GLU A 149 12.02 4.02 -14.01
C GLU A 149 12.48 2.67 -13.43
N GLN A 150 13.77 2.35 -13.58
CA GLN A 150 14.35 1.12 -13.03
C GLN A 150 14.22 1.06 -11.50
N LEU A 151 14.55 2.15 -10.81
CA LEU A 151 14.42 2.25 -9.36
C LEU A 151 12.97 2.07 -8.91
N THR A 152 12.01 2.69 -9.62
CA THR A 152 10.58 2.53 -9.35
C THR A 152 10.13 1.08 -9.45
N LEU A 153 10.60 0.34 -10.46
CA LEU A 153 10.27 -1.08 -10.63
C LEU A 153 10.88 -1.94 -9.51
N LEU A 154 12.12 -1.67 -9.11
CA LEU A 154 12.80 -2.39 -8.03
C LEU A 154 12.13 -2.14 -6.67
N LEU A 155 11.85 -0.88 -6.34
CA LEU A 155 11.18 -0.50 -5.11
C LEU A 155 9.75 -1.05 -5.05
N ARG A 156 9.00 -1.01 -6.15
CA ARG A 156 7.67 -1.62 -6.25
C ARG A 156 7.73 -3.12 -5.96
N LYS A 157 8.67 -3.83 -6.60
CA LYS A 157 8.87 -5.27 -6.38
C LYS A 157 9.17 -5.58 -4.90
N TRP A 158 10.04 -4.79 -4.30
CA TRP A 158 10.42 -4.95 -2.89
C TRP A 158 9.26 -4.64 -1.94
N LEU A 159 8.58 -3.50 -2.14
CA LEU A 159 7.43 -3.10 -1.32
C LEU A 159 6.30 -4.16 -1.36
N ILE A 160 5.92 -4.63 -2.55
CA ILE A 160 4.91 -5.68 -2.70
C ILE A 160 5.31 -6.95 -1.94
N SER A 161 6.60 -7.34 -1.98
CA SER A 161 7.10 -8.49 -1.23
C SER A 161 7.01 -8.31 0.29
N LEU A 162 7.34 -7.11 0.79
CA LEU A 162 7.25 -6.79 2.21
C LEU A 162 5.80 -6.74 2.70
N GLU A 163 4.91 -6.09 1.94
CA GLU A 163 3.48 -6.03 2.27
C GLU A 163 2.82 -7.41 2.26
N ALA A 164 3.22 -8.27 1.33
CA ALA A 164 2.77 -9.66 1.30
C ALA A 164 3.20 -10.43 2.56
N ASN A 165 4.35 -10.12 3.12
CA ASN A 165 4.88 -10.76 4.34
C ASN A 165 4.34 -10.12 5.64
N ALA A 166 4.13 -8.80 5.65
CA ALA A 166 3.71 -8.04 6.84
C ALA A 166 2.24 -8.25 7.24
N SER A 167 1.40 -8.65 6.30
CA SER A 167 -0.02 -8.94 6.55
C SER A 167 -0.27 -10.44 6.74
N ASP A 168 0.52 -11.19 7.50
CA ASP A 168 0.44 -12.66 7.53
C ASP A 168 0.22 -13.32 6.14
N GLY A 169 0.61 -12.64 5.09
CA GLY A 169 0.56 -13.04 3.69
C GLY A 169 -0.84 -13.32 3.12
N ALA A 170 -1.87 -13.15 3.91
CA ALA A 170 -3.17 -13.70 3.58
C ALA A 170 -4.30 -12.71 3.86
N LEU A 171 -4.95 -12.26 2.79
CA LEU A 171 -6.24 -11.60 2.88
C LEU A 171 -7.29 -12.63 3.29
N PHE A 172 -7.75 -12.56 4.53
CA PHE A 172 -8.92 -13.33 4.94
C PHE A 172 -10.18 -12.65 4.40
N HIS A 173 -10.91 -13.33 3.51
CA HIS A 173 -12.16 -12.81 2.97
C HIS A 173 -13.11 -13.94 2.59
N LEU A 174 -14.36 -13.84 3.03
CA LEU A 174 -15.43 -14.80 2.75
C LEU A 174 -15.11 -16.26 3.11
N GLY A 175 -14.24 -16.49 4.11
CA GLY A 175 -13.77 -17.83 4.47
C GLY A 175 -12.58 -18.33 3.63
N MET A 176 -11.94 -17.46 2.87
CA MET A 176 -10.72 -17.78 2.12
C MET A 176 -9.52 -17.00 2.64
N VAL A 177 -8.39 -17.66 2.62
CA VAL A 177 -7.06 -17.05 2.76
C VAL A 177 -6.49 -16.87 1.37
N LEU A 178 -6.36 -15.61 0.93
CA LEU A 178 -5.90 -15.27 -0.43
C LEU A 178 -4.47 -14.73 -0.39
N LEU A 179 -3.61 -15.23 -1.26
CA LEU A 179 -2.27 -14.66 -1.46
C LEU A 179 -2.32 -13.54 -2.49
N HIS A 180 -1.51 -12.54 -2.27
CA HIS A 180 -1.34 -11.42 -3.19
C HIS A 180 -0.96 -11.86 -4.61
N PRO A 181 -1.32 -11.12 -5.67
CA PRO A 181 -1.02 -11.48 -7.05
C PRO A 181 0.46 -11.76 -7.31
N HIS A 182 1.35 -10.98 -6.70
CA HIS A 182 2.80 -11.19 -6.84
C HIS A 182 3.28 -12.50 -6.22
N THR A 183 2.83 -12.83 -5.00
CA THR A 183 3.13 -14.11 -4.34
C THR A 183 2.50 -15.27 -5.11
N SER A 184 1.30 -15.04 -5.66
CA SER A 184 0.61 -16.01 -6.53
C SER A 184 1.43 -16.34 -7.77
N LEU A 185 1.96 -15.32 -8.47
CA LEU A 185 2.83 -15.50 -9.64
C LEU A 185 4.11 -16.27 -9.28
N ALA A 186 4.80 -15.90 -8.20
CA ALA A 186 6.00 -16.60 -7.77
C ALA A 186 5.75 -18.09 -7.48
N LYS A 187 4.64 -18.40 -6.78
CA LYS A 187 4.28 -19.80 -6.49
C LYS A 187 3.87 -20.60 -7.74
N ARG A 188 3.19 -19.96 -8.69
CA ARG A 188 2.80 -20.59 -9.95
C ARG A 188 4.02 -20.91 -10.83
N ARG A 189 4.96 -19.97 -10.94
CA ARG A 189 6.25 -20.17 -11.64
C ARG A 189 7.04 -21.34 -11.06
N ALA A 190 7.10 -21.43 -9.72
CA ALA A 190 7.82 -22.52 -9.04
C ALA A 190 7.31 -23.92 -9.38
N VAL A 191 6.06 -24.06 -9.84
CA VAL A 191 5.44 -25.32 -10.21
C VAL A 191 5.14 -25.43 -11.72
N GLY A 192 5.73 -24.55 -12.55
CA GLY A 192 5.60 -24.57 -14.01
C GLY A 192 4.22 -24.16 -14.56
N LEU A 193 3.39 -23.48 -13.79
CA LEU A 193 2.10 -22.97 -14.25
C LEU A 193 2.25 -21.60 -14.97
N PRO A 194 1.36 -21.29 -15.94
CA PRO A 194 1.41 -20.04 -16.68
C PRO A 194 1.36 -18.80 -15.81
N ASP A 195 2.05 -17.72 -16.22
CA ASP A 195 2.08 -16.40 -15.59
C ASP A 195 0.75 -15.66 -15.80
N ILE A 196 -0.22 -15.97 -14.97
CA ILE A 196 -1.53 -15.31 -14.99
C ILE A 196 -1.65 -14.50 -13.69
N PRO A 197 -1.95 -13.19 -13.75
CA PRO A 197 -2.20 -12.38 -12.56
C PRO A 197 -3.50 -12.81 -11.87
N GLY A 198 -3.54 -12.66 -10.54
CA GLY A 198 -4.71 -13.01 -9.75
C GLY A 198 -4.37 -13.36 -8.31
N PHE A 199 -5.40 -13.63 -7.52
CA PHE A 199 -5.29 -13.99 -6.11
C PHE A 199 -5.36 -15.49 -5.93
N LEU A 200 -4.27 -16.11 -5.46
CA LEU A 200 -4.21 -17.54 -5.20
C LEU A 200 -4.91 -17.86 -3.87
N VAL A 201 -5.87 -18.77 -3.89
CA VAL A 201 -6.51 -19.32 -2.70
C VAL A 201 -5.49 -20.21 -1.97
N HIS A 202 -5.01 -19.77 -0.82
CA HIS A 202 -4.06 -20.50 0.02
C HIS A 202 -4.76 -21.51 0.93
N ALA A 203 -5.92 -21.15 1.45
CA ALA A 203 -6.77 -22.00 2.26
C ALA A 203 -8.23 -21.59 2.10
N VAL A 204 -9.13 -22.53 2.32
CA VAL A 204 -10.58 -22.32 2.46
C VAL A 204 -10.97 -22.85 3.83
N GLU A 205 -11.72 -22.07 4.61
CA GLU A 205 -12.20 -22.51 5.91
C GLU A 205 -13.48 -23.37 5.76
N PRO A 206 -13.53 -24.50 6.46
CA PRO A 206 -14.72 -25.36 6.48
C PRO A 206 -15.97 -24.63 7.02
N GLY A 207 -17.13 -24.93 6.45
CA GLY A 207 -18.42 -24.34 6.86
C GLY A 207 -18.61 -22.87 6.46
N THR A 208 -17.79 -22.37 5.52
CA THR A 208 -17.90 -20.99 5.03
C THR A 208 -18.52 -20.92 3.63
N TRP A 209 -18.98 -19.71 3.28
CA TRP A 209 -19.49 -19.43 1.94
C TRP A 209 -18.50 -19.85 0.82
N ALA A 210 -17.22 -19.71 1.03
CA ALA A 210 -16.22 -20.07 0.02
C ALA A 210 -16.20 -21.59 -0.25
N GLU A 211 -16.35 -22.41 0.80
CA GLU A 211 -16.45 -23.85 0.64
C GLU A 211 -17.74 -24.23 -0.10
N ASP A 212 -18.89 -23.66 0.30
CA ASP A 212 -20.17 -23.89 -0.34
C ASP A 212 -20.20 -23.44 -1.80
N ALA A 213 -19.48 -22.37 -2.13
CA ALA A 213 -19.30 -21.88 -3.50
C ALA A 213 -18.33 -22.74 -4.34
N GLY A 214 -17.66 -23.72 -3.74
CA GLY A 214 -16.79 -24.67 -4.45
C GLY A 214 -15.33 -24.23 -4.62
N PHE A 215 -14.89 -23.17 -3.91
CA PHE A 215 -13.48 -22.79 -3.89
C PHE A 215 -12.60 -23.85 -3.24
N ARG A 216 -11.39 -23.99 -3.74
CA ARG A 216 -10.39 -24.94 -3.22
C ARG A 216 -9.03 -24.29 -3.10
N LYS A 217 -8.21 -24.78 -2.19
CA LYS A 217 -6.79 -24.44 -2.14
C LYS A 217 -6.13 -24.67 -3.50
N GLY A 218 -5.41 -23.66 -3.98
CA GLY A 218 -4.75 -23.69 -5.29
C GLY A 218 -5.54 -23.03 -6.42
N ASP A 219 -6.79 -22.61 -6.19
CA ASP A 219 -7.55 -21.82 -7.15
C ASP A 219 -6.93 -20.42 -7.29
N LEU A 220 -6.84 -19.92 -8.52
CA LEU A 220 -6.42 -18.55 -8.81
C LEU A 220 -7.62 -17.74 -9.25
N ILE A 221 -8.02 -16.76 -8.44
CA ILE A 221 -9.09 -15.83 -8.79
C ILE A 221 -8.54 -14.80 -9.77
N CYS A 222 -8.97 -14.86 -11.03
CA CYS A 222 -8.52 -13.96 -12.10
C CYS A 222 -9.50 -12.83 -12.36
N ARG A 223 -10.82 -13.09 -12.26
CA ARG A 223 -11.88 -12.10 -12.50
C ARG A 223 -13.02 -12.25 -11.51
N ILE A 224 -13.67 -11.13 -11.23
CA ILE A 224 -14.91 -11.06 -10.47
C ILE A 224 -15.89 -10.23 -11.30
N GLU A 225 -17.07 -10.76 -11.57
CA GLU A 225 -18.08 -10.13 -12.45
C GLU A 225 -17.49 -9.73 -13.82
N GLY A 226 -16.66 -10.59 -14.40
CA GLY A 226 -16.00 -10.36 -15.70
C GLY A 226 -14.84 -9.36 -15.68
N LYS A 227 -14.57 -8.68 -14.56
CA LYS A 227 -13.47 -7.70 -14.41
C LYS A 227 -12.24 -8.35 -13.83
N THR A 228 -11.09 -8.12 -14.42
CA THR A 228 -9.80 -8.57 -13.90
C THR A 228 -9.54 -7.97 -12.52
N VAL A 229 -8.93 -8.73 -11.62
CA VAL A 229 -8.59 -8.31 -10.26
C VAL A 229 -7.07 -8.36 -10.10
N GLU A 230 -6.44 -7.18 -10.10
CA GLU A 230 -4.98 -7.05 -10.10
C GLU A 230 -4.43 -6.46 -8.79
N SER A 231 -5.30 -5.85 -7.97
CA SER A 231 -4.91 -5.23 -6.72
C SER A 231 -5.83 -5.60 -5.56
N VAL A 232 -5.29 -5.52 -4.33
CA VAL A 232 -6.06 -5.73 -3.09
C VAL A 232 -7.18 -4.70 -2.95
N ALA A 233 -6.94 -3.47 -3.39
CA ALA A 233 -7.94 -2.41 -3.34
C ALA A 233 -9.15 -2.75 -4.23
N GLU A 234 -8.89 -3.22 -5.47
CA GLU A 234 -9.94 -3.68 -6.38
C GLU A 234 -10.68 -4.90 -5.83
N LEU A 235 -9.95 -5.90 -5.33
CA LEU A 235 -10.55 -7.07 -4.70
C LEU A 235 -11.50 -6.66 -3.57
N ARG A 236 -11.04 -5.81 -2.64
CA ARG A 236 -11.86 -5.31 -1.53
C ARG A 236 -13.07 -4.51 -2.02
N MET A 237 -12.89 -3.61 -2.98
CA MET A 237 -13.98 -2.83 -3.56
C MET A 237 -15.03 -3.73 -4.22
N MET A 238 -14.61 -4.73 -4.97
CA MET A 238 -15.51 -5.67 -5.63
C MET A 238 -16.24 -6.58 -4.64
N LEU A 239 -15.58 -6.98 -3.55
CA LEU A 239 -16.16 -7.85 -2.54
C LEU A 239 -17.02 -7.10 -1.50
N ASN A 240 -16.74 -5.81 -1.23
CA ASN A 240 -17.53 -4.99 -0.29
C ASN A 240 -18.83 -4.42 -0.88
N LYS A 241 -18.94 -4.27 -2.20
CA LYS A 241 -20.09 -3.62 -2.87
C LYS A 241 -21.37 -4.46 -2.95
N SER A 242 -21.35 -5.73 -2.54
CA SER A 242 -22.54 -6.59 -2.60
C SER A 242 -22.48 -7.67 -1.53
N ARG A 243 -23.63 -8.03 -0.98
CA ARG A 243 -23.76 -9.26 -0.19
C ARG A 243 -23.28 -10.46 -1.01
N PRO A 244 -22.64 -11.49 -0.40
CA PRO A 244 -21.97 -12.57 -1.13
C PRO A 244 -22.85 -13.37 -2.09
N ARG A 245 -24.12 -13.09 -2.14
CA ARG A 245 -25.11 -13.97 -2.75
C ARG A 245 -25.07 -14.12 -4.26
N ILE A 246 -24.41 -13.25 -5.02
CA ILE A 246 -24.44 -13.37 -6.50
C ILE A 246 -23.19 -12.71 -7.08
N LYS A 247 -22.05 -13.41 -7.07
CA LYS A 247 -20.88 -12.97 -7.84
C LYS A 247 -20.34 -14.13 -8.63
N ARG A 248 -20.11 -13.90 -9.91
CA ARG A 248 -19.39 -14.84 -10.77
C ARG A 248 -17.89 -14.63 -10.60
N PHE A 249 -17.20 -15.71 -10.28
CA PHE A 249 -15.75 -15.73 -10.17
C PHE A 249 -15.18 -16.55 -11.30
N SER A 250 -14.35 -15.93 -12.13
CA SER A 250 -13.55 -16.69 -13.09
C SER A 250 -12.25 -17.08 -12.41
N ILE A 251 -12.06 -18.36 -12.20
CA ILE A 251 -10.87 -18.92 -11.54
C ILE A 251 -10.07 -19.82 -12.48
N ARG A 252 -8.81 -20.04 -12.12
CA ARG A 252 -7.98 -21.11 -12.70
C ARG A 252 -7.67 -22.15 -11.63
N ARG A 253 -8.02 -23.38 -11.89
CA ARG A 253 -7.64 -24.55 -11.08
C ARG A 253 -6.59 -25.34 -11.86
N GLY A 254 -5.30 -25.16 -11.50
CA GLY A 254 -4.21 -25.60 -12.36
C GLY A 254 -4.20 -24.83 -13.68
N THR A 255 -4.45 -25.53 -14.78
CA THR A 255 -4.56 -24.97 -16.13
C THR A 255 -6.01 -24.77 -16.60
N GLU A 256 -7.00 -25.35 -15.91
CA GLU A 256 -8.41 -25.26 -16.26
C GLU A 256 -9.04 -23.91 -15.88
N ALA A 257 -9.90 -23.38 -16.74
CA ALA A 257 -10.73 -22.21 -16.45
C ALA A 257 -12.08 -22.69 -15.91
N ILE A 258 -12.48 -22.16 -14.75
CA ILE A 258 -13.73 -22.53 -14.05
C ILE A 258 -14.47 -21.25 -13.69
N GLU A 259 -15.78 -21.25 -13.84
CA GLU A 259 -16.68 -20.22 -13.31
C GLU A 259 -17.36 -20.77 -12.03
N LEU A 260 -17.32 -19.99 -10.96
CA LEU A 260 -17.97 -20.26 -9.67
C LEU A 260 -19.02 -19.20 -9.37
#